data_082b97467b817c592f5252dc73bc1486
#
_entry.id   082b97467b817c592f5252dc73bc1486
#
_cell.length_a   1.000
_cell.length_b   1.000
_cell.length_c   1.000
_cell.angle_alpha   90.00
_cell.angle_beta   90.00
_cell.angle_gamma   90.00
#
_symmetry.space_group_name_H-M   'P 1'
#
loop_
_entity.id
_entity.type
_entity.pdbx_description
1 polymer ?
#
loop_
_entity_poly.entity_id
_entity_poly.type
_entity_poly.pdbx_seq_one_letter_code
_entity_poly.pdbx_strand_id
1 'polypeptide(L)'
;MQRPRRVAVIGVGILGACVGWHLARQGAEVILIDAGQPGEGVTDWSFAWVNASNKTVTRPYYDLNRAGMAAYRELAETIGPDSWWHPSGHLRWTDDPAAEAKLLETAGLLAEWGYPVEVCTGAEARRRLEPALTLPDEAAVVYYPDESWVHGRRLVARLVERTAGAEHRFGTAVSGIGIEGSVRSVTLSDGSRLDVDAVVNAAGPNASRIAELAGRHLPMRREPGAVTRIGCDRVPVRRVMHAPHIEIRPDGHASMVLHSREVDALIDTGEAPERLGRRLHEMARHVLPELGEARAGETRVSNRPIPADGFPSVGAVPSVPGYYEAVTHSGITLGPVLGRLLAAEILTGERDKLLADFRPERFSP
;
A
#
# COMPACT_ATOMS: atom_id res chain seq x y z
N MET A 1 -8.67 21.31 23.77
CA MET A 1 -8.75 19.88 24.09
C MET A 1 -7.39 19.42 24.61
N GLN A 2 -7.39 18.54 25.63
CA GLN A 2 -6.16 17.94 26.11
C GLN A 2 -5.59 16.99 25.04
N ARG A 3 -4.27 16.98 24.83
CA ARG A 3 -3.63 16.09 23.84
C ARG A 3 -3.87 14.63 24.24
N PRO A 4 -4.28 13.74 23.33
CA PRO A 4 -4.42 12.33 23.64
C PRO A 4 -3.07 11.76 24.07
N ARG A 5 -3.05 11.12 25.23
CA ARG A 5 -1.84 10.48 25.78
C ARG A 5 -1.74 9.02 25.34
N ARG A 6 -2.89 8.31 25.31
CA ARG A 6 -2.96 6.88 25.02
C ARG A 6 -3.80 6.61 23.78
N VAL A 7 -3.17 6.10 22.72
CA VAL A 7 -3.77 5.93 21.40
C VAL A 7 -3.75 4.46 21.00
N ALA A 8 -4.93 3.89 20.72
CA ALA A 8 -5.05 2.56 20.12
C ALA A 8 -5.02 2.65 18.60
N VAL A 9 -4.12 1.90 17.96
CA VAL A 9 -4.05 1.74 16.51
C VAL A 9 -4.57 0.35 16.16
N ILE A 10 -5.71 0.28 15.47
CA ILE A 10 -6.40 -0.97 15.09
C ILE A 10 -6.03 -1.34 13.66
N GLY A 11 -5.36 -2.47 13.51
CA GLY A 11 -4.74 -2.93 12.27
C GLY A 11 -3.28 -2.50 12.19
N VAL A 12 -2.36 -3.46 12.23
CA VAL A 12 -0.91 -3.25 12.17
C VAL A 12 -0.36 -3.70 10.81
N GLY A 13 -1.08 -3.31 9.74
CA GLY A 13 -0.54 -3.25 8.39
C GLY A 13 0.37 -2.04 8.23
N ILE A 14 0.75 -1.73 6.98
CA ILE A 14 1.69 -0.64 6.69
C ILE A 14 1.23 0.72 7.25
N LEU A 15 -0.07 1.05 7.14
CA LEU A 15 -0.59 2.33 7.65
C LEU A 15 -0.53 2.39 9.18
N GLY A 16 -1.05 1.36 9.86
CA GLY A 16 -1.07 1.36 11.32
C GLY A 16 0.33 1.32 11.92
N ALA A 17 1.27 0.58 11.34
CA ALA A 17 2.66 0.56 11.76
C ALA A 17 3.33 1.95 11.61
N CYS A 18 3.10 2.64 10.48
CA CYS A 18 3.62 3.99 10.28
C CYS A 18 3.00 5.00 11.26
N VAL A 19 1.68 4.95 11.46
CA VAL A 19 0.99 5.84 12.44
C VAL A 19 1.50 5.58 13.85
N GLY A 20 1.54 4.32 14.28
CA GLY A 20 2.01 3.95 15.63
C GLY A 20 3.44 4.40 15.91
N TRP A 21 4.33 4.20 14.93
CA TRP A 21 5.72 4.62 15.03
C TRP A 21 5.86 6.14 15.16
N HIS A 22 5.13 6.93 14.36
CA HIS A 22 5.17 8.38 14.44
C HIS A 22 4.55 8.92 15.74
N LEU A 23 3.46 8.31 16.24
CA LEU A 23 2.85 8.65 17.52
C LEU A 23 3.83 8.42 18.69
N ALA A 24 4.45 7.23 18.74
CA ALA A 24 5.40 6.91 19.81
C ALA A 24 6.61 7.86 19.80
N ARG A 25 7.14 8.19 18.64
CA ARG A 25 8.25 9.16 18.51
C ARG A 25 7.90 10.55 19.00
N GLN A 26 6.63 10.92 19.00
CA GLN A 26 6.13 12.20 19.50
C GLN A 26 5.61 12.12 20.95
N GLY A 27 5.89 10.99 21.64
CA GLY A 27 5.64 10.82 23.07
C GLY A 27 4.25 10.34 23.45
N ALA A 28 3.46 9.82 22.51
CA ALA A 28 2.20 9.15 22.85
C ALA A 28 2.44 7.73 23.39
N GLU A 29 1.59 7.29 24.32
CA GLU A 29 1.45 5.89 24.68
C GLU A 29 0.66 5.18 23.58
N VAL A 30 1.30 4.23 22.89
CA VAL A 30 0.70 3.55 21.74
C VAL A 30 0.33 2.12 22.09
N ILE A 31 -0.88 1.70 21.73
CA ILE A 31 -1.30 0.31 21.74
C ILE A 31 -1.50 -0.13 20.29
N LEU A 32 -0.71 -1.10 19.82
CA LEU A 32 -0.82 -1.70 18.51
C LEU A 32 -1.69 -2.97 18.60
N ILE A 33 -2.85 -2.97 17.93
CA ILE A 33 -3.83 -4.05 17.99
C ILE A 33 -4.01 -4.65 16.61
N ASP A 34 -3.85 -5.96 16.45
CA ASP A 34 -4.13 -6.68 15.21
C ASP A 34 -4.77 -8.04 15.48
N ALA A 35 -5.78 -8.40 14.69
CA ALA A 35 -6.42 -9.70 14.79
C ALA A 35 -5.50 -10.88 14.39
N GLY A 36 -4.48 -10.62 13.57
CA GLY A 36 -3.41 -11.53 13.18
C GLY A 36 -2.05 -11.04 13.67
N GLN A 37 -1.01 -11.30 12.87
CA GLN A 37 0.33 -10.78 13.12
C GLN A 37 0.60 -9.51 12.30
N PRO A 38 1.50 -8.63 12.77
CA PRO A 38 1.83 -7.41 12.04
C PRO A 38 2.23 -7.66 10.59
N GLY A 39 1.59 -6.94 9.68
CA GLY A 39 1.90 -6.99 8.26
C GLY A 39 1.39 -8.20 7.47
N GLU A 40 0.80 -9.22 8.10
CA GLU A 40 0.36 -10.47 7.43
C GLU A 40 -0.80 -10.32 6.44
N GLY A 41 -1.57 -9.24 6.54
CA GLY A 41 -2.72 -9.00 5.66
C GLY A 41 -2.30 -8.54 4.25
N VAL A 42 -3.09 -7.63 3.69
CA VAL A 42 -2.85 -7.06 2.34
C VAL A 42 -1.46 -6.43 2.20
N THR A 43 -0.84 -6.01 3.30
CA THR A 43 0.53 -5.46 3.28
C THR A 43 1.55 -6.48 2.77
N ASP A 44 1.48 -7.73 3.21
CA ASP A 44 2.35 -8.81 2.72
C ASP A 44 1.95 -9.28 1.32
N TRP A 45 0.64 -9.31 1.04
CA TRP A 45 0.06 -9.83 -0.20
C TRP A 45 -0.41 -8.71 -1.13
N SER A 46 0.47 -7.72 -1.35
CA SER A 46 0.30 -6.66 -2.34
C SER A 46 1.44 -6.67 -3.36
N PHE A 47 1.20 -6.05 -4.49
CA PHE A 47 2.26 -5.83 -5.48
C PHE A 47 3.34 -4.89 -4.94
N ALA A 48 3.03 -4.14 -3.88
CA ALA A 48 3.93 -3.32 -3.06
C ALA A 48 4.82 -2.33 -3.85
N TRP A 49 4.27 -1.73 -4.88
CA TRP A 49 4.89 -0.73 -5.73
C TRP A 49 4.67 0.69 -5.16
N VAL A 50 5.75 1.44 -5.01
CA VAL A 50 5.79 2.83 -4.53
C VAL A 50 5.89 3.75 -5.74
N ASN A 51 4.84 4.51 -6.01
CA ASN A 51 4.70 5.25 -7.25
C ASN A 51 3.77 6.46 -7.16
N ALA A 52 3.88 7.36 -8.15
CA ALA A 52 2.89 8.38 -8.46
C ALA A 52 2.54 8.44 -9.96
N SER A 53 3.20 7.66 -10.81
CA SER A 53 3.00 7.69 -12.27
C SER A 53 1.59 7.27 -12.71
N ASN A 54 0.89 6.44 -11.94
CA ASN A 54 -0.48 6.03 -12.22
C ASN A 54 -1.54 6.77 -11.36
N LYS A 55 -1.19 7.91 -10.76
CA LYS A 55 -2.06 8.69 -9.85
C LYS A 55 -2.54 10.02 -10.45
N THR A 56 -2.62 10.09 -11.77
CA THR A 56 -2.93 11.32 -12.54
C THR A 56 -4.43 11.64 -12.62
N VAL A 57 -5.30 10.90 -11.95
CA VAL A 57 -6.76 11.11 -11.94
C VAL A 57 -7.12 12.51 -11.41
N THR A 58 -6.45 12.96 -10.34
CA THR A 58 -6.54 14.33 -9.83
C THR A 58 -5.17 14.82 -9.39
N ARG A 59 -4.92 16.13 -9.50
CA ARG A 59 -3.65 16.72 -9.08
C ARG A 59 -3.39 16.55 -7.58
N PRO A 60 -4.35 16.75 -6.66
CA PRO A 60 -4.15 16.49 -5.23
C PRO A 60 -3.75 15.04 -4.93
N TYR A 61 -4.33 14.06 -5.64
CA TYR A 61 -3.98 12.65 -5.42
C TYR A 61 -2.56 12.33 -5.92
N TYR A 62 -2.16 12.92 -7.04
CA TYR A 62 -0.78 12.84 -7.51
C TYR A 62 0.18 13.46 -6.49
N ASP A 63 -0.08 14.68 -6.04
CA ASP A 63 0.77 15.41 -5.10
C ASP A 63 0.93 14.65 -3.78
N LEU A 64 -0.14 14.04 -3.25
CA LEU A 64 -0.09 13.19 -2.07
C LEU A 64 0.80 11.95 -2.27
N ASN A 65 0.70 11.28 -3.43
CA ASN A 65 1.55 10.12 -3.73
C ASN A 65 3.02 10.52 -3.96
N ARG A 66 3.29 11.68 -4.56
CA ARG A 66 4.65 12.23 -4.66
C ARG A 66 5.26 12.49 -3.27
N ALA A 67 4.48 13.07 -2.36
CA ALA A 67 4.90 13.24 -0.97
C ALA A 67 5.15 11.88 -0.28
N GLY A 68 4.33 10.85 -0.59
CA GLY A 68 4.54 9.48 -0.13
C GLY A 68 5.88 8.90 -0.59
N MET A 69 6.24 9.06 -1.86
CA MET A 69 7.53 8.62 -2.40
C MET A 69 8.71 9.33 -1.71
N ALA A 70 8.60 10.64 -1.48
CA ALA A 70 9.63 11.42 -0.78
C ALA A 70 9.80 10.92 0.67
N ALA A 71 8.71 10.63 1.36
CA ALA A 71 8.73 10.15 2.75
C ALA A 71 9.43 8.78 2.91
N TYR A 72 9.54 7.97 1.85
CA TYR A 72 10.35 6.74 1.88
C TYR A 72 11.84 7.03 2.00
N ARG A 73 12.35 8.08 1.37
CA ARG A 73 13.77 8.49 1.49
C ARG A 73 14.06 8.94 2.92
N GLU A 74 13.20 9.79 3.49
CA GLU A 74 13.31 10.26 4.88
C GLU A 74 13.23 9.08 5.88
N LEU A 75 12.33 8.13 5.61
CA LEU A 75 12.19 6.95 6.46
C LEU A 75 13.45 6.08 6.39
N ALA A 76 14.01 5.84 5.21
CA ALA A 76 15.23 5.06 5.02
C ALA A 76 16.44 5.68 5.72
N GLU A 77 16.56 7.02 5.71
CA GLU A 77 17.58 7.74 6.47
C GLU A 77 17.41 7.55 7.99
N THR A 78 16.16 7.45 8.45
CA THR A 78 15.84 7.38 9.88
C THR A 78 15.98 5.97 10.48
N ILE A 79 15.50 4.94 9.75
CA ILE A 79 15.45 3.56 10.28
C ILE A 79 16.46 2.61 9.61
N GLY A 80 17.21 3.09 8.63
CA GLY A 80 18.08 2.32 7.77
C GLY A 80 17.31 1.72 6.58
N PRO A 81 17.91 1.72 5.37
CA PRO A 81 17.21 1.24 4.15
C PRO A 81 17.07 -0.28 4.12
N ASP A 82 17.90 -1.04 4.82
CA ASP A 82 17.93 -2.51 4.87
C ASP A 82 17.23 -3.21 3.68
N SER A 83 16.88 -4.46 3.82
CA SER A 83 16.22 -5.27 2.77
C SER A 83 14.71 -5.01 2.61
N TRP A 84 14.18 -3.90 3.07
CA TRP A 84 12.76 -3.58 2.95
C TRP A 84 12.41 -2.57 1.85
N TRP A 85 13.37 -1.72 1.39
CA TRP A 85 13.16 -0.70 0.36
C TRP A 85 14.12 -0.88 -0.81
N HIS A 86 13.58 -0.86 -2.02
CA HIS A 86 14.31 -1.12 -3.26
C HIS A 86 14.01 -0.04 -4.30
N PRO A 87 14.79 1.06 -4.34
CA PRO A 87 14.65 2.14 -5.31
C PRO A 87 15.23 1.72 -6.67
N SER A 88 14.52 0.85 -7.37
CA SER A 88 15.02 0.20 -8.60
C SER A 88 14.49 0.83 -9.89
N GLY A 89 13.49 1.70 -9.80
CA GLY A 89 12.76 2.24 -10.95
C GLY A 89 11.67 1.29 -11.44
N HIS A 90 10.93 1.76 -12.44
CA HIS A 90 9.80 1.06 -13.01
C HIS A 90 9.78 1.22 -14.53
N LEU A 91 9.51 0.14 -15.26
CA LEU A 91 9.31 0.10 -16.70
C LEU A 91 7.85 -0.17 -17.02
N ARG A 92 7.33 0.52 -18.05
CA ARG A 92 5.99 0.27 -18.56
C ARG A 92 5.95 0.33 -20.08
N TRP A 93 5.31 -0.65 -20.68
CA TRP A 93 5.02 -0.71 -22.11
C TRP A 93 3.73 -1.49 -22.37
N THR A 94 3.24 -1.46 -23.60
CA THR A 94 2.05 -2.18 -24.04
C THR A 94 2.21 -2.63 -25.47
N ASP A 95 1.43 -3.60 -25.90
CA ASP A 95 1.32 -4.09 -27.28
C ASP A 95 0.05 -3.58 -27.99
N ASP A 96 -0.81 -2.84 -27.28
CA ASP A 96 -1.99 -2.16 -27.83
C ASP A 96 -1.64 -0.72 -28.24
N PRO A 97 -1.77 -0.35 -29.54
CA PRO A 97 -1.44 1.00 -30.03
C PRO A 97 -2.24 2.12 -29.35
N ALA A 98 -3.51 1.88 -28.99
CA ALA A 98 -4.32 2.89 -28.31
C ALA A 98 -3.85 3.10 -26.86
N ALA A 99 -3.49 2.01 -26.16
CA ALA A 99 -2.92 2.07 -24.84
C ALA A 99 -1.50 2.70 -24.86
N GLU A 100 -0.71 2.47 -25.90
CA GLU A 100 0.59 3.11 -26.09
C GLU A 100 0.47 4.63 -26.24
N ALA A 101 -0.43 5.10 -27.11
CA ALA A 101 -0.70 6.53 -27.25
C ALA A 101 -1.07 7.18 -25.91
N LYS A 102 -1.95 6.52 -25.12
CA LYS A 102 -2.34 6.99 -23.79
C LYS A 102 -1.20 6.94 -22.78
N LEU A 103 -0.33 5.95 -22.86
CA LEU A 103 0.86 5.84 -22.02
C LEU A 103 1.82 7.01 -22.29
N LEU A 104 2.08 7.32 -23.56
CA LEU A 104 2.95 8.43 -23.95
C LEU A 104 2.35 9.80 -23.61
N GLU A 105 1.04 10.00 -23.79
CA GLU A 105 0.32 11.20 -23.33
C GLU A 105 0.50 11.39 -21.82
N THR A 106 0.31 10.30 -21.05
CA THR A 106 0.49 10.33 -19.59
C THR A 106 1.94 10.63 -19.20
N ALA A 107 2.92 10.08 -19.91
CA ALA A 107 4.33 10.38 -19.69
C ALA A 107 4.65 11.86 -19.95
N GLY A 108 4.08 12.46 -21.00
CA GLY A 108 4.18 13.90 -21.29
C GLY A 108 3.59 14.76 -20.17
N LEU A 109 2.38 14.46 -19.73
CA LEU A 109 1.73 15.15 -18.61
C LEU A 109 2.58 15.07 -17.32
N LEU A 110 3.12 13.90 -17.04
CA LEU A 110 3.99 13.70 -15.85
C LEU A 110 5.28 14.52 -15.95
N ALA A 111 5.90 14.58 -17.15
CA ALA A 111 7.06 15.42 -17.39
C ALA A 111 6.75 16.91 -17.16
N GLU A 112 5.60 17.40 -17.63
CA GLU A 112 5.11 18.76 -17.36
C GLU A 112 4.92 19.03 -15.86
N TRP A 113 4.53 18.01 -15.10
CA TRP A 113 4.41 18.09 -13.63
C TRP A 113 5.75 17.94 -12.89
N GLY A 114 6.87 17.81 -13.63
CA GLY A 114 8.20 17.62 -13.07
C GLY A 114 8.45 16.24 -12.49
N TYR A 115 7.70 15.22 -12.99
CA TYR A 115 7.96 13.84 -12.63
C TYR A 115 9.12 13.29 -13.46
N PRO A 116 10.13 12.67 -12.86
CA PRO A 116 11.19 12.02 -13.62
C PRO A 116 10.65 10.88 -14.48
N VAL A 117 10.73 11.04 -15.78
CA VAL A 117 10.27 10.09 -16.78
C VAL A 117 11.18 10.11 -18.00
N GLU A 118 11.46 8.95 -18.54
CA GLU A 118 12.24 8.76 -19.76
C GLU A 118 11.47 7.84 -20.70
N VAL A 119 11.39 8.19 -21.99
CA VAL A 119 10.85 7.33 -23.03
C VAL A 119 12.02 6.79 -23.86
N CYS A 120 12.07 5.48 -24.04
CA CYS A 120 13.11 4.80 -24.81
C CYS A 120 12.50 3.68 -25.68
N THR A 121 13.27 3.15 -26.61
CA THR A 121 12.88 1.99 -27.40
C THR A 121 13.05 0.69 -26.62
N GLY A 122 12.37 -0.39 -27.06
CA GLY A 122 12.54 -1.72 -26.49
C GLY A 122 13.99 -2.21 -26.57
N ALA A 123 14.68 -1.95 -27.67
CA ALA A 123 16.10 -2.24 -27.83
C ALA A 123 16.96 -1.52 -26.80
N GLU A 124 16.69 -0.25 -26.51
CA GLU A 124 17.38 0.53 -25.48
C GLU A 124 17.07 0.04 -24.07
N ALA A 125 15.79 -0.27 -23.80
CA ALA A 125 15.38 -0.81 -22.51
C ALA A 125 16.10 -2.13 -22.19
N ARG A 126 16.20 -3.06 -23.14
CA ARG A 126 16.98 -4.28 -22.97
C ARG A 126 18.47 -4.00 -22.75
N ARG A 127 19.06 -3.15 -23.58
CA ARG A 127 20.51 -2.87 -23.48
C ARG A 127 20.90 -2.19 -22.17
N ARG A 128 20.07 -1.24 -21.67
CA ARG A 128 20.43 -0.34 -20.56
C ARG A 128 19.82 -0.72 -19.23
N LEU A 129 18.61 -1.27 -19.25
CA LEU A 129 17.78 -1.39 -18.05
C LEU A 129 17.55 -2.84 -17.65
N GLU A 130 16.94 -3.66 -18.50
CA GLU A 130 16.58 -5.05 -18.18
C GLU A 130 16.90 -6.02 -19.34
N PRO A 131 18.11 -6.58 -19.38
CA PRO A 131 18.55 -7.43 -20.50
C PRO A 131 17.73 -8.71 -20.72
N ALA A 132 17.06 -9.20 -19.67
CA ALA A 132 16.26 -10.44 -19.73
C ALA A 132 14.88 -10.26 -20.39
N LEU A 133 14.47 -9.03 -20.69
CA LEU A 133 13.14 -8.77 -21.25
C LEU A 133 13.02 -9.23 -22.70
N THR A 134 11.88 -9.82 -23.02
CA THR A 134 11.43 -10.06 -24.39
C THR A 134 10.35 -9.05 -24.75
N LEU A 135 10.66 -8.14 -25.68
CA LEU A 135 9.77 -7.16 -26.23
C LEU A 135 10.28 -6.71 -27.62
N PRO A 136 9.43 -6.18 -28.51
CA PRO A 136 9.85 -5.66 -29.81
C PRO A 136 10.87 -4.52 -29.67
N ASP A 137 11.82 -4.45 -30.61
CA ASP A 137 12.87 -3.42 -30.60
C ASP A 137 12.33 -2.00 -30.66
N GLU A 138 11.28 -1.79 -31.43
CA GLU A 138 10.61 -0.50 -31.62
C GLU A 138 9.58 -0.15 -30.55
N ALA A 139 9.22 -1.08 -29.65
CA ALA A 139 8.19 -0.80 -28.63
C ALA A 139 8.56 0.45 -27.81
N ALA A 140 7.61 1.34 -27.61
CA ALA A 140 7.80 2.48 -26.73
C ALA A 140 7.77 2.02 -25.27
N VAL A 141 8.87 2.22 -24.55
CA VAL A 141 9.02 1.89 -23.15
C VAL A 141 9.17 3.17 -22.34
N VAL A 142 8.28 3.35 -21.36
CA VAL A 142 8.37 4.46 -20.42
C VAL A 142 9.07 4.00 -19.16
N TYR A 143 10.14 4.67 -18.79
CA TYR A 143 10.93 4.43 -17.58
C TYR A 143 10.72 5.52 -16.54
N TYR A 144 10.41 5.13 -15.31
CA TYR A 144 10.22 5.99 -14.16
C TYR A 144 11.33 5.72 -13.12
N PRO A 145 12.43 6.48 -13.14
CA PRO A 145 13.63 6.18 -12.34
C PRO A 145 13.43 6.28 -10.82
N ASP A 146 12.53 7.15 -10.37
CA ASP A 146 12.30 7.44 -8.94
C ASP A 146 11.38 6.44 -8.25
N GLU A 147 10.76 5.53 -9.00
CA GLU A 147 9.84 4.56 -8.43
C GLU A 147 10.58 3.39 -7.78
N SER A 148 9.91 2.75 -6.85
CA SER A 148 10.51 1.70 -6.03
C SER A 148 9.49 0.62 -5.68
N TRP A 149 9.96 -0.42 -5.04
CA TRP A 149 9.10 -1.38 -4.38
C TRP A 149 9.58 -1.64 -2.96
N VAL A 150 8.71 -2.19 -2.13
CA VAL A 150 9.02 -2.49 -0.73
C VAL A 150 8.63 -3.91 -0.34
N HIS A 151 9.40 -4.49 0.56
CA HIS A 151 8.99 -5.64 1.33
C HIS A 151 8.08 -5.16 2.47
N GLY A 152 6.76 -5.12 2.24
CA GLY A 152 5.81 -4.53 3.18
C GLY A 152 5.89 -5.14 4.57
N ARG A 153 5.94 -6.49 4.67
CA ARG A 153 6.03 -7.18 5.96
C ARG A 153 7.34 -6.88 6.70
N ARG A 154 8.47 -6.78 6.00
CA ARG A 154 9.76 -6.43 6.62
C ARG A 154 9.75 -4.99 7.13
N LEU A 155 9.18 -4.06 6.35
CA LEU A 155 9.03 -2.68 6.80
C LEU A 155 8.15 -2.59 8.04
N VAL A 156 7.00 -3.26 8.05
CA VAL A 156 6.12 -3.30 9.24
C VAL A 156 6.85 -3.87 10.45
N ALA A 157 7.53 -5.00 10.32
CA ALA A 157 8.31 -5.58 11.41
C ALA A 157 9.35 -4.60 11.96
N ARG A 158 10.06 -3.90 11.06
CA ARG A 158 11.06 -2.89 11.44
C ARG A 158 10.46 -1.69 12.17
N LEU A 159 9.28 -1.22 11.74
CA LEU A 159 8.57 -0.12 12.39
C LEU A 159 8.06 -0.54 13.78
N VAL A 160 7.44 -1.71 13.89
CA VAL A 160 6.95 -2.25 15.18
C VAL A 160 8.10 -2.42 16.16
N GLU A 161 9.23 -3.01 15.76
CA GLU A 161 10.43 -3.14 16.58
C GLU A 161 10.93 -1.79 17.11
N ARG A 162 10.81 -0.75 16.29
CA ARG A 162 11.26 0.62 16.62
C ARG A 162 10.18 1.50 17.27
N THR A 163 8.99 0.98 17.52
CA THR A 163 7.93 1.68 18.26
C THR A 163 8.16 1.46 19.75
N ALA A 164 9.10 2.22 20.30
CA ALA A 164 9.54 2.06 21.68
C ALA A 164 8.39 2.26 22.67
N GLY A 165 8.26 1.35 23.63
CA GLY A 165 7.26 1.43 24.71
C GLY A 165 5.82 1.14 24.28
N ALA A 166 5.57 0.75 23.03
CA ALA A 166 4.23 0.38 22.61
C ALA A 166 3.75 -0.92 23.27
N GLU A 167 2.50 -0.90 23.68
CA GLU A 167 1.78 -2.12 24.09
C GLU A 167 1.33 -2.88 22.83
N HIS A 168 1.57 -4.19 22.78
CA HIS A 168 1.22 -5.04 21.64
C HIS A 168 0.08 -5.99 22.01
N ARG A 169 -0.98 -6.00 21.18
CA ARG A 169 -2.13 -6.90 21.27
C ARG A 169 -2.34 -7.56 19.91
N PHE A 170 -1.53 -8.58 19.61
CA PHE A 170 -1.59 -9.32 18.34
C PHE A 170 -2.32 -10.64 18.53
N GLY A 171 -2.96 -11.15 17.47
CA GLY A 171 -3.81 -12.33 17.51
C GLY A 171 -5.17 -12.08 18.21
N THR A 172 -5.55 -10.81 18.43
CA THR A 172 -6.77 -10.47 19.16
C THR A 172 -7.53 -9.37 18.42
N ALA A 173 -8.78 -9.64 18.06
CA ALA A 173 -9.61 -8.68 17.32
C ALA A 173 -10.24 -7.65 18.26
N VAL A 174 -10.52 -6.46 17.73
CA VAL A 174 -11.39 -5.48 18.40
C VAL A 174 -12.84 -5.89 18.21
N SER A 175 -13.59 -5.95 19.32
CA SER A 175 -15.01 -6.31 19.37
C SER A 175 -15.93 -5.13 19.76
N GLY A 176 -15.38 -4.04 20.31
CA GLY A 176 -16.15 -2.85 20.67
C GLY A 176 -15.28 -1.61 20.84
N ILE A 177 -15.89 -0.44 20.66
CA ILE A 177 -15.31 0.87 20.93
C ILE A 177 -16.29 1.60 21.88
N GLY A 178 -15.81 1.91 23.09
CA GLY A 178 -16.60 2.65 24.09
C GLY A 178 -16.51 4.15 23.84
N ILE A 179 -17.69 4.80 23.70
CA ILE A 179 -17.81 6.23 23.41
C ILE A 179 -18.69 6.88 24.46
N GLU A 180 -18.17 7.90 25.13
CA GLU A 180 -18.88 8.73 26.11
C GLU A 180 -18.61 10.20 25.79
N GLY A 181 -19.34 10.73 24.77
CA GLY A 181 -19.05 12.04 24.19
C GLY A 181 -17.77 12.07 23.31
N SER A 182 -16.81 11.23 23.66
CA SER A 182 -15.61 10.93 22.88
C SER A 182 -15.21 9.46 23.07
N VAL A 183 -14.25 8.97 22.29
CA VAL A 183 -13.63 7.64 22.53
C VAL A 183 -13.09 7.55 23.95
N ARG A 184 -13.35 6.42 24.62
CA ARG A 184 -12.88 6.13 26.00
C ARG A 184 -12.20 4.79 26.13
N SER A 185 -12.58 3.80 25.34
CA SER A 185 -12.01 2.46 25.48
C SER A 185 -12.15 1.64 24.21
N VAL A 186 -11.34 0.59 24.15
CA VAL A 186 -11.44 -0.49 23.16
C VAL A 186 -11.66 -1.80 23.90
N THR A 187 -12.62 -2.61 23.46
CA THR A 187 -12.87 -3.97 23.95
C THR A 187 -12.32 -4.97 22.93
N LEU A 188 -11.57 -5.94 23.42
CA LEU A 188 -10.99 -7.00 22.59
C LEU A 188 -11.85 -8.26 22.61
N SER A 189 -11.61 -9.17 21.66
CA SER A 189 -12.37 -10.43 21.53
C SER A 189 -12.16 -11.42 22.69
N ASP A 190 -11.11 -11.24 23.47
CA ASP A 190 -10.87 -12.00 24.71
C ASP A 190 -11.59 -11.43 25.93
N GLY A 191 -12.39 -10.38 25.75
CA GLY A 191 -13.14 -9.68 26.80
C GLY A 191 -12.33 -8.61 27.53
N SER A 192 -11.05 -8.45 27.29
CA SER A 192 -10.25 -7.38 27.91
C SER A 192 -10.67 -6.00 27.40
N ARG A 193 -10.61 -5.00 28.28
CA ARG A 193 -10.91 -3.60 27.97
C ARG A 193 -9.68 -2.75 28.21
N LEU A 194 -9.39 -1.89 27.24
CA LEU A 194 -8.27 -0.96 27.24
C LEU A 194 -8.82 0.47 27.24
N ASP A 195 -8.51 1.24 28.29
CA ASP A 195 -8.86 2.66 28.32
C ASP A 195 -7.92 3.43 27.40
N VAL A 196 -8.48 4.29 26.53
CA VAL A 196 -7.73 5.06 25.53
C VAL A 196 -8.36 6.44 25.33
N ASP A 197 -7.55 7.40 24.91
CA ASP A 197 -8.01 8.75 24.58
C ASP A 197 -8.39 8.89 23.10
N ALA A 198 -7.83 8.03 22.25
CA ALA A 198 -8.09 8.03 20.81
C ALA A 198 -7.93 6.63 20.19
N VAL A 199 -8.62 6.44 19.07
CA VAL A 199 -8.56 5.25 18.22
C VAL A 199 -8.23 5.64 16.80
N VAL A 200 -7.28 4.93 16.19
CA VAL A 200 -7.00 4.98 14.75
C VAL A 200 -7.47 3.70 14.09
N ASN A 201 -8.42 3.79 13.19
CA ASN A 201 -8.84 2.70 12.34
C ASN A 201 -7.91 2.59 11.13
N ALA A 202 -6.97 1.66 11.17
CA ALA A 202 -6.06 1.28 10.10
C ALA A 202 -6.26 -0.19 9.66
N ALA A 203 -7.48 -0.72 9.84
CA ALA A 203 -7.81 -2.13 9.69
C ALA A 203 -7.92 -2.59 8.21
N GLY A 204 -7.48 -1.77 7.26
CA GLY A 204 -7.43 -2.13 5.85
C GLY A 204 -8.79 -2.57 5.29
N PRO A 205 -8.92 -3.78 4.71
CA PRO A 205 -10.21 -4.26 4.17
C PRO A 205 -11.34 -4.37 5.21
N ASN A 206 -11.00 -4.47 6.49
CA ASN A 206 -11.95 -4.56 7.60
C ASN A 206 -12.30 -3.19 8.20
N ALA A 207 -11.90 -2.10 7.59
CA ALA A 207 -12.06 -0.75 8.15
C ALA A 207 -13.54 -0.36 8.33
N SER A 208 -14.47 -0.78 7.44
CA SER A 208 -15.90 -0.51 7.63
C SER A 208 -16.45 -1.19 8.89
N ARG A 209 -16.05 -2.44 9.16
CA ARG A 209 -16.44 -3.14 10.38
C ARG A 209 -15.97 -2.43 11.66
N ILE A 210 -14.73 -1.92 11.65
CA ILE A 210 -14.22 -1.15 12.80
C ILE A 210 -14.94 0.19 12.91
N ALA A 211 -15.28 0.83 11.80
CA ALA A 211 -16.07 2.07 11.81
C ALA A 211 -17.48 1.86 12.40
N GLU A 212 -18.15 0.75 12.07
CA GLU A 212 -19.44 0.36 12.62
C GLU A 212 -19.41 0.22 14.15
N LEU A 213 -18.32 -0.29 14.74
CA LEU A 213 -18.15 -0.35 16.20
C LEU A 213 -18.11 1.03 16.86
N ALA A 214 -17.77 2.06 16.09
CA ALA A 214 -17.77 3.46 16.52
C ALA A 214 -19.06 4.20 16.11
N GLY A 215 -20.10 3.50 15.61
CA GLY A 215 -21.32 4.11 15.08
C GLY A 215 -21.09 4.93 13.81
N ARG A 216 -20.01 4.67 13.08
CA ARG A 216 -19.60 5.37 11.87
C ARG A 216 -19.84 4.50 10.64
N HIS A 217 -20.42 5.06 9.60
CA HIS A 217 -20.49 4.42 8.28
C HIS A 217 -19.29 4.83 7.43
N LEU A 218 -18.42 3.86 7.07
CA LEU A 218 -17.32 4.02 6.11
C LEU A 218 -17.60 3.11 4.91
N PRO A 219 -18.09 3.64 3.80
CA PRO A 219 -18.39 2.82 2.62
C PRO A 219 -17.09 2.36 1.94
N MET A 220 -16.99 1.05 1.66
CA MET A 220 -15.84 0.42 1.03
C MET A 220 -16.25 -0.31 -0.24
N ARG A 221 -15.39 -0.30 -1.26
CA ARG A 221 -15.55 -1.14 -2.45
C ARG A 221 -15.12 -2.57 -2.13
N ARG A 222 -15.82 -3.53 -2.73
CA ARG A 222 -15.32 -4.90 -2.85
C ARG A 222 -14.51 -4.97 -4.16
N GLU A 223 -13.21 -5.06 -4.05
CA GLU A 223 -12.30 -5.17 -5.20
C GLU A 223 -11.19 -6.20 -4.87
N PRO A 224 -11.45 -7.49 -5.12
CA PRO A 224 -10.47 -8.53 -4.87
C PRO A 224 -9.30 -8.44 -5.86
N GLY A 225 -8.14 -8.92 -5.46
CA GLY A 225 -6.96 -9.03 -6.30
C GLY A 225 -6.15 -10.26 -5.94
N ALA A 226 -5.63 -10.94 -6.97
CA ALA A 226 -4.79 -12.10 -6.85
C ALA A 226 -3.31 -11.70 -6.99
N VAL A 227 -2.50 -12.11 -6.03
CA VAL A 227 -1.04 -11.92 -6.06
C VAL A 227 -0.39 -13.29 -5.92
N THR A 228 0.56 -13.58 -6.82
CA THR A 228 1.33 -14.83 -6.80
C THR A 228 2.80 -14.54 -6.54
N ARG A 229 3.39 -15.28 -5.60
CA ARG A 229 4.83 -15.35 -5.43
C ARG A 229 5.35 -16.62 -6.11
N ILE A 230 6.34 -16.46 -6.99
CA ILE A 230 7.01 -17.57 -7.63
C ILE A 230 8.47 -17.64 -7.17
N GLY A 231 8.97 -18.85 -6.93
CA GLY A 231 10.39 -19.10 -6.68
C GLY A 231 11.14 -19.26 -7.99
N CYS A 232 12.38 -18.74 -8.06
CA CYS A 232 13.31 -18.92 -9.17
C CYS A 232 14.73 -19.07 -8.63
N ASP A 233 15.60 -19.74 -9.36
CA ASP A 233 17.01 -19.89 -8.93
C ASP A 233 17.76 -18.56 -8.90
N ARG A 234 17.38 -17.67 -9.80
CA ARG A 234 17.86 -16.29 -9.87
C ARG A 234 16.77 -15.39 -10.42
N VAL A 235 16.54 -14.26 -9.77
CA VAL A 235 15.64 -13.22 -10.28
C VAL A 235 16.29 -12.55 -11.50
N PRO A 236 15.66 -12.65 -12.70
CA PRO A 236 16.27 -12.13 -13.93
C PRO A 236 16.15 -10.61 -14.08
N VAL A 237 15.35 -9.97 -13.26
CA VAL A 237 15.00 -8.54 -13.35
C VAL A 237 15.27 -7.81 -12.05
N ARG A 238 15.45 -6.50 -12.12
CA ARG A 238 15.76 -5.64 -10.97
C ARG A 238 14.64 -4.65 -10.67
N ARG A 239 13.87 -4.28 -11.70
CA ARG A 239 12.88 -3.21 -11.65
C ARG A 239 11.45 -3.73 -11.53
N VAL A 240 10.57 -2.85 -11.09
CA VAL A 240 9.13 -3.06 -11.27
C VAL A 240 8.80 -2.97 -12.76
N MET A 241 7.92 -3.80 -13.24
CA MET A 241 7.51 -3.82 -14.65
C MET A 241 6.01 -3.95 -14.76
N HIS A 242 5.43 -3.12 -15.65
CA HIS A 242 4.08 -3.26 -16.15
C HIS A 242 4.18 -3.56 -17.64
N ALA A 243 4.23 -4.85 -17.96
CA ALA A 243 4.21 -5.38 -19.31
C ALA A 243 2.78 -5.52 -19.83
N PRO A 244 2.56 -5.80 -21.11
CA PRO A 244 1.26 -6.23 -21.60
C PRO A 244 0.73 -7.38 -20.74
N HIS A 245 -0.50 -7.19 -20.21
CA HIS A 245 -1.26 -8.19 -19.45
C HIS A 245 -0.69 -8.61 -18.08
N ILE A 246 0.56 -8.28 -17.73
CA ILE A 246 1.24 -8.76 -16.51
C ILE A 246 2.06 -7.68 -15.81
N GLU A 247 1.98 -7.64 -14.51
CA GLU A 247 2.80 -6.83 -13.63
C GLU A 247 3.80 -7.74 -12.89
N ILE A 248 5.08 -7.38 -12.90
CA ILE A 248 6.16 -8.21 -12.36
C ILE A 248 7.07 -7.33 -11.51
N ARG A 249 7.49 -7.83 -10.36
CA ARG A 249 8.58 -7.24 -9.58
C ARG A 249 9.43 -8.30 -8.90
N PRO A 250 10.70 -7.99 -8.61
CA PRO A 250 11.50 -8.80 -7.69
C PRO A 250 10.85 -8.94 -6.31
N ASP A 251 11.15 -10.01 -5.60
CA ASP A 251 10.79 -10.22 -4.18
C ASP A 251 11.99 -10.79 -3.41
N GLY A 252 13.15 -10.18 -3.57
CA GLY A 252 14.43 -10.65 -3.08
C GLY A 252 15.27 -11.32 -4.18
N HIS A 253 16.16 -12.23 -3.81
CA HIS A 253 17.12 -12.81 -4.74
C HIS A 253 16.62 -14.04 -5.49
N ALA A 254 15.60 -14.72 -4.95
CA ALA A 254 15.14 -16.02 -5.43
C ALA A 254 13.62 -16.10 -5.58
N SER A 255 12.93 -14.97 -5.62
CA SER A 255 11.48 -14.93 -5.82
C SER A 255 11.02 -13.66 -6.52
N MET A 256 9.85 -13.72 -7.12
CA MET A 256 9.18 -12.59 -7.76
C MET A 256 7.70 -12.57 -7.40
N VAL A 257 7.10 -11.39 -7.48
CA VAL A 257 5.67 -11.17 -7.33
C VAL A 257 5.06 -10.88 -8.70
N LEU A 258 3.97 -11.58 -8.99
CA LEU A 258 3.18 -11.47 -10.21
C LEU A 258 1.78 -10.98 -9.87
N HIS A 259 1.24 -10.12 -10.73
CA HIS A 259 -0.13 -9.61 -10.66
C HIS A 259 -0.66 -9.34 -12.06
N SER A 260 -1.98 -9.45 -12.28
CA SER A 260 -2.66 -9.06 -13.51
C SER A 260 -4.11 -8.68 -13.23
N ARG A 261 -4.56 -7.56 -13.79
CA ARG A 261 -5.97 -7.17 -13.71
C ARG A 261 -6.90 -8.11 -14.47
N GLU A 262 -6.41 -8.73 -15.53
CA GLU A 262 -7.18 -9.73 -16.28
C GLU A 262 -7.42 -10.98 -15.43
N VAL A 263 -6.43 -11.39 -14.65
CA VAL A 263 -6.56 -12.50 -13.71
C VAL A 263 -7.46 -12.13 -12.53
N ASP A 264 -7.42 -10.88 -12.06
CA ASP A 264 -8.35 -10.38 -11.02
C ASP A 264 -9.81 -10.52 -11.46
N ALA A 265 -10.12 -10.27 -12.74
CA ALA A 265 -11.48 -10.42 -13.29
C ALA A 265 -12.01 -11.87 -13.24
N LEU A 266 -11.13 -12.86 -13.10
CA LEU A 266 -11.50 -14.28 -12.99
C LEU A 266 -11.83 -14.69 -11.54
N ILE A 267 -11.50 -13.91 -10.55
CA ILE A 267 -11.73 -14.25 -9.13
C ILE A 267 -13.20 -14.52 -8.85
N ASP A 268 -14.09 -13.67 -9.37
CA ASP A 268 -15.52 -13.79 -9.15
C ASP A 268 -16.19 -14.92 -9.96
N THR A 269 -15.45 -15.57 -10.87
CA THR A 269 -15.93 -16.81 -11.54
C THR A 269 -15.76 -18.05 -10.67
N GLY A 270 -15.13 -17.94 -9.49
CA GLY A 270 -14.85 -19.05 -8.58
C GLY A 270 -13.61 -19.87 -8.97
N GLU A 271 -12.72 -19.32 -9.79
CA GLU A 271 -11.48 -20.00 -10.17
C GLU A 271 -10.56 -20.15 -8.94
N ALA A 272 -10.00 -21.35 -8.76
CA ALA A 272 -9.13 -21.64 -7.61
C ALA A 272 -7.82 -20.82 -7.66
N PRO A 273 -7.29 -20.37 -6.51
CA PRO A 273 -6.07 -19.55 -6.46
C PRO A 273 -4.88 -20.17 -7.20
N GLU A 274 -4.74 -21.50 -7.15
CA GLU A 274 -3.64 -22.21 -7.84
C GLU A 274 -3.75 -22.12 -9.37
N ARG A 275 -4.97 -22.01 -9.90
CA ARG A 275 -5.21 -21.80 -11.34
C ARG A 275 -4.89 -20.35 -11.74
N LEU A 276 -5.33 -19.38 -10.92
CA LEU A 276 -4.96 -17.97 -11.10
C LEU A 276 -3.44 -17.80 -11.11
N GLY A 277 -2.74 -18.47 -10.18
CA GLY A 277 -1.28 -18.45 -10.12
C GLY A 277 -0.59 -19.03 -11.35
N ARG A 278 -1.10 -20.15 -11.90
CA ARG A 278 -0.58 -20.71 -13.15
C ARG A 278 -0.75 -19.77 -14.33
N ARG A 279 -1.90 -19.10 -14.46
CA ARG A 279 -2.13 -18.09 -15.51
C ARG A 279 -1.14 -16.93 -15.41
N LEU A 280 -0.94 -16.41 -14.18
CA LEU A 280 0.06 -15.35 -13.95
C LEU A 280 1.47 -15.79 -14.33
N HIS A 281 1.83 -17.03 -14.03
CA HIS A 281 3.15 -17.57 -14.41
C HIS A 281 3.29 -17.73 -15.94
N GLU A 282 2.26 -18.26 -16.61
CA GLU A 282 2.24 -18.37 -18.07
C GLU A 282 2.39 -17.00 -18.74
N MET A 283 1.66 -15.98 -18.27
CA MET A 283 1.76 -14.61 -18.77
C MET A 283 3.17 -14.02 -18.55
N ALA A 284 3.76 -14.25 -17.37
CA ALA A 284 5.11 -13.76 -17.07
C ALA A 284 6.18 -14.39 -17.97
N ARG A 285 6.05 -15.65 -18.38
CA ARG A 285 6.98 -16.32 -19.29
C ARG A 285 7.01 -15.73 -20.70
N HIS A 286 5.93 -15.09 -21.18
CA HIS A 286 5.94 -14.40 -22.46
C HIS A 286 6.87 -13.18 -22.45
N VAL A 287 7.02 -12.54 -21.29
CA VAL A 287 7.87 -11.35 -21.10
C VAL A 287 9.28 -11.74 -20.65
N LEU A 288 9.38 -12.82 -19.87
CA LEU A 288 10.62 -13.34 -19.27
C LEU A 288 10.76 -14.84 -19.54
N PRO A 289 11.18 -15.28 -20.73
CA PRO A 289 11.32 -16.69 -21.07
C PRO A 289 12.29 -17.46 -20.16
N GLU A 290 13.27 -16.76 -19.57
CA GLU A 290 14.23 -17.34 -18.61
C GLU A 290 13.60 -17.85 -17.32
N LEU A 291 12.33 -17.48 -17.02
CA LEU A 291 11.59 -18.04 -15.87
C LEU A 291 11.38 -19.54 -15.97
N GLY A 292 11.37 -20.10 -17.19
CA GLY A 292 11.24 -21.54 -17.41
C GLY A 292 10.03 -22.13 -16.69
N GLU A 293 10.19 -23.34 -16.17
CA GLU A 293 9.24 -23.97 -15.25
C GLU A 293 9.56 -23.56 -13.81
N ALA A 294 9.38 -22.26 -13.49
CA ALA A 294 9.51 -21.79 -12.12
C ALA A 294 8.59 -22.58 -11.20
N ARG A 295 9.04 -22.83 -9.98
CA ARG A 295 8.23 -23.56 -8.99
C ARG A 295 6.93 -22.80 -8.75
N ALA A 296 5.81 -23.52 -8.86
CA ALA A 296 4.50 -22.96 -8.54
C ALA A 296 4.56 -22.30 -7.16
N GLY A 297 4.28 -21.00 -7.14
CA GLY A 297 4.32 -20.21 -5.93
C GLY A 297 2.98 -20.20 -5.21
N GLU A 298 2.95 -19.58 -4.05
CA GLU A 298 1.71 -19.34 -3.33
C GLU A 298 0.93 -18.21 -4.00
N THR A 299 -0.35 -18.42 -4.20
CA THR A 299 -1.29 -17.40 -4.69
C THR A 299 -2.28 -17.07 -3.61
N ARG A 300 -2.45 -15.77 -3.32
CA ARG A 300 -3.48 -15.29 -2.40
C ARG A 300 -4.38 -14.26 -3.06
N VAL A 301 -5.68 -14.40 -2.76
CA VAL A 301 -6.70 -13.43 -3.11
C VAL A 301 -7.01 -12.60 -1.87
N SER A 302 -6.98 -11.28 -2.01
CA SER A 302 -7.26 -10.34 -0.93
C SER A 302 -8.15 -9.21 -1.43
N ASN A 303 -9.05 -8.69 -0.59
CA ASN A 303 -9.79 -7.47 -0.90
C ASN A 303 -8.88 -6.24 -0.71
N ARG A 304 -8.89 -5.35 -1.68
CA ARG A 304 -8.18 -4.07 -1.59
C ARG A 304 -8.93 -3.13 -0.64
N PRO A 305 -8.22 -2.38 0.23
CA PRO A 305 -8.85 -1.41 1.14
C PRO A 305 -9.18 -0.10 0.41
N ILE A 306 -10.26 -0.09 -0.36
CA ILE A 306 -10.64 1.04 -1.21
C ILE A 306 -11.93 1.67 -0.68
N PRO A 307 -11.91 2.92 -0.16
CA PRO A 307 -13.14 3.68 0.09
C PRO A 307 -13.97 3.84 -1.18
N ALA A 308 -15.29 4.02 -1.04
CA ALA A 308 -16.24 3.91 -2.14
C ALA A 308 -15.98 4.86 -3.32
N ASP A 309 -15.38 6.02 -3.09
CA ASP A 309 -15.00 6.99 -4.12
C ASP A 309 -13.64 6.69 -4.79
N GLY A 310 -12.87 5.75 -4.23
CA GLY A 310 -11.53 5.36 -4.73
C GLY A 310 -10.37 6.14 -4.12
N PHE A 311 -10.63 7.15 -3.28
CA PHE A 311 -9.61 7.99 -2.66
C PHE A 311 -9.37 7.64 -1.18
N PRO A 312 -8.22 8.03 -0.60
CA PRO A 312 -7.94 7.83 0.82
C PRO A 312 -9.02 8.42 1.75
N SER A 313 -9.31 7.77 2.87
CA SER A 313 -10.04 8.36 4.00
C SER A 313 -9.09 8.49 5.18
N VAL A 314 -8.65 9.73 5.47
CA VAL A 314 -7.59 9.98 6.45
C VAL A 314 -7.88 11.22 7.28
N GLY A 315 -7.84 11.07 8.60
CA GLY A 315 -8.00 12.15 9.56
C GLY A 315 -9.08 11.88 10.61
N ALA A 316 -9.38 12.90 11.39
CA ALA A 316 -10.42 12.87 12.40
C ALA A 316 -11.82 12.68 11.78
N VAL A 317 -12.69 11.95 12.48
CA VAL A 317 -14.11 11.84 12.18
C VAL A 317 -14.87 12.77 13.15
N PRO A 318 -15.37 13.92 12.69
CA PRO A 318 -15.95 14.93 13.59
C PRO A 318 -17.14 14.46 14.40
N SER A 319 -17.94 13.54 13.82
CA SER A 319 -19.12 12.96 14.51
C SER A 319 -18.73 12.01 15.66
N VAL A 320 -17.46 11.57 15.74
CA VAL A 320 -16.96 10.67 16.79
C VAL A 320 -15.63 11.22 17.31
N PRO A 321 -15.64 12.17 18.24
CA PRO A 321 -14.43 12.75 18.80
C PRO A 321 -13.47 11.69 19.37
N GLY A 322 -12.19 11.76 19.01
CA GLY A 322 -11.17 10.77 19.36
C GLY A 322 -11.08 9.57 18.41
N TYR A 323 -11.92 9.50 17.39
CA TYR A 323 -11.83 8.46 16.36
C TYR A 323 -11.24 9.03 15.06
N TYR A 324 -10.28 8.31 14.49
CA TYR A 324 -9.54 8.68 13.27
C TYR A 324 -9.54 7.53 12.27
N GLU A 325 -9.57 7.86 10.98
CA GLU A 325 -9.44 6.91 9.88
C GLU A 325 -8.07 7.01 9.20
N ALA A 326 -7.53 5.86 8.80
CA ALA A 326 -6.33 5.72 7.98
C ALA A 326 -6.54 4.57 6.99
N VAL A 327 -7.31 4.83 5.91
CA VAL A 327 -7.75 3.81 4.95
C VAL A 327 -7.49 4.28 3.53
N THR A 328 -6.80 3.48 2.73
CA THR A 328 -6.52 3.78 1.31
C THR A 328 -6.05 2.54 0.55
N HIS A 329 -6.36 2.50 -0.76
CA HIS A 329 -5.76 1.54 -1.70
C HIS A 329 -4.23 1.69 -1.78
N SER A 330 -3.73 2.92 -1.83
CA SER A 330 -2.30 3.23 -2.00
C SER A 330 -1.50 3.16 -0.70
N GLY A 331 -1.92 2.31 0.26
CA GLY A 331 -1.31 2.23 1.59
C GLY A 331 0.20 2.02 1.56
N ILE A 332 0.71 1.25 0.62
CA ILE A 332 2.16 1.07 0.43
C ILE A 332 2.82 2.42 0.13
N THR A 333 2.45 3.11 -0.93
CA THR A 333 3.06 4.41 -1.28
C THR A 333 2.86 5.45 -0.18
N LEU A 334 1.68 5.48 0.43
CA LEU A 334 1.27 6.56 1.33
C LEU A 334 1.60 6.30 2.82
N GLY A 335 1.96 5.07 3.20
CA GLY A 335 2.17 4.70 4.60
C GLY A 335 3.04 5.70 5.39
N PRO A 336 4.27 5.99 4.97
CA PRO A 336 5.16 6.90 5.70
C PRO A 336 4.61 8.32 5.82
N VAL A 337 4.10 8.92 4.74
CA VAL A 337 3.57 10.29 4.78
C VAL A 337 2.28 10.38 5.60
N LEU A 338 1.34 9.44 5.42
CA LEU A 338 0.10 9.44 6.18
C LEU A 338 0.33 9.16 7.66
N GLY A 339 1.29 8.29 7.98
CA GLY A 339 1.71 8.04 9.37
C GLY A 339 2.15 9.33 10.05
N ARG A 340 3.00 10.12 9.40
CA ARG A 340 3.50 11.40 9.90
C ARG A 340 2.38 12.44 10.06
N LEU A 341 1.58 12.64 9.00
CA LEU A 341 0.54 13.67 8.98
C LEU A 341 -0.58 13.37 9.98
N LEU A 342 -1.02 12.11 10.06
CA LEU A 342 -2.08 11.72 10.98
C LEU A 342 -1.62 11.74 12.44
N ALA A 343 -0.39 11.33 12.73
CA ALA A 343 0.16 11.45 14.08
C ALA A 343 0.23 12.93 14.54
N ALA A 344 0.65 13.84 13.65
CA ALA A 344 0.63 15.26 13.95
C ALA A 344 -0.80 15.77 14.23
N GLU A 345 -1.78 15.42 13.38
CA GLU A 345 -3.18 15.81 13.58
C GLU A 345 -3.74 15.28 14.92
N ILE A 346 -3.48 14.02 15.26
CA ILE A 346 -3.93 13.42 16.53
C ILE A 346 -3.37 14.19 17.73
N LEU A 347 -2.10 14.53 17.71
CA LEU A 347 -1.41 15.12 18.86
C LEU A 347 -1.54 16.63 18.96
N THR A 348 -1.68 17.34 17.84
CA THR A 348 -1.70 18.81 17.83
C THR A 348 -3.03 19.38 17.37
N GLY A 349 -3.88 18.61 16.70
CA GLY A 349 -5.07 19.09 16.02
C GLY A 349 -4.80 19.77 14.68
N GLU A 350 -3.55 19.85 14.23
CA GLU A 350 -3.17 20.48 12.98
C GLU A 350 -3.57 19.62 11.78
N ARG A 351 -4.35 20.19 10.88
CA ARG A 351 -4.85 19.52 9.66
C ARG A 351 -4.01 19.94 8.47
N ASP A 352 -3.19 19.00 7.96
CA ASP A 352 -2.35 19.26 6.80
C ASP A 352 -3.20 19.42 5.52
N LYS A 353 -2.83 20.40 4.68
CA LYS A 353 -3.51 20.70 3.41
C LYS A 353 -3.41 19.57 2.37
N LEU A 354 -2.39 18.74 2.43
CA LEU A 354 -2.27 17.57 1.56
C LEU A 354 -3.42 16.57 1.74
N LEU A 355 -4.08 16.59 2.89
CA LEU A 355 -5.21 15.72 3.20
C LEU A 355 -6.57 16.39 2.97
N ALA A 356 -6.65 17.62 2.48
CA ALA A 356 -7.89 18.38 2.39
C ALA A 356 -8.99 17.65 1.62
N ASP A 357 -8.65 17.03 0.48
CA ASP A 357 -9.59 16.32 -0.39
C ASP A 357 -9.85 14.87 0.06
N PHE A 358 -9.14 14.41 1.10
CA PHE A 358 -9.15 13.00 1.53
C PHE A 358 -9.72 12.81 2.94
N ARG A 359 -10.46 13.79 3.43
CA ARG A 359 -11.00 13.79 4.78
C ARG A 359 -12.19 12.83 4.93
N PRO A 360 -12.36 12.22 6.13
CA PRO A 360 -13.49 11.32 6.42
C PRO A 360 -14.87 12.00 6.31
N GLU A 361 -14.94 13.32 6.53
CA GLU A 361 -16.18 14.11 6.50
C GLU A 361 -16.96 13.97 5.19
N ARG A 362 -16.28 13.69 4.06
CA ARG A 362 -16.96 13.53 2.77
C ARG A 362 -17.89 12.30 2.69
N PHE A 363 -17.76 11.37 3.64
CA PHE A 363 -18.66 10.23 3.80
C PHE A 363 -19.65 10.42 4.97
N SER A 364 -19.78 11.63 5.49
CA SER A 364 -20.81 11.96 6.46
C SER A 364 -22.12 12.21 5.74
N PRO A 365 -23.29 11.77 6.29
CA PRO A 365 -24.61 12.05 5.71
C PRO A 365 -24.93 13.53 5.76
#